data_c31717e2fe9fcb70678328428390ca56
#
_entry.id   c31717e2fe9fcb70678328428390ca56
#
_cell.length_a   1.000
_cell.length_b   1.000
_cell.length_c   1.000
_cell.angle_alpha   90.00
_cell.angle_beta   90.00
_cell.angle_gamma   90.00
#
_symmetry.space_group_name_H-M   'P 1'
#
loop_
_entity.id
_entity.type
_entity.pdbx_description
1 polymer ?
#
loop_
_entity_poly.entity_id
_entity_poly.type
_entity_poly.pdbx_seq_one_letter_code
_entity_poly.pdbx_strand_id
1 'polypeptide(L)'
;MRYFTNELWNGINSNSEDERKKAELQWDKNDKEYYEIFKIVKGLLPKKFMKIYEQEYGFHDYKLRNFEVIHGEEGYVDPVEFSIIITNGDNVWNIVYKKIKKISINYEQQSDMIKRKKRVYEGFDDYGYDEFFQIDEKTLSHEILFASGATILVHFEKISILPQ
;
A
#
# COMPACT_ATOMS: atom_id res chain seq x y z
N MET A 1 -1.79 -8.94 0.15
CA MET A 1 -0.30 -8.93 0.14
C MET A 1 0.27 -10.33 0.19
N ARG A 2 1.44 -10.54 -0.40
CA ARG A 2 2.08 -11.89 -0.45
C ARG A 2 3.23 -12.01 0.54
N TYR A 3 3.97 -10.93 0.75
CA TYR A 3 5.19 -10.91 1.57
C TYR A 3 4.97 -10.19 2.89
N PHE A 4 4.39 -8.98 2.88
CA PHE A 4 4.17 -8.16 4.07
C PHE A 4 2.72 -8.27 4.55
N THR A 5 2.35 -9.46 5.01
CA THR A 5 0.95 -9.74 5.38
C THR A 5 0.57 -9.17 6.74
N ASN A 6 -0.73 -8.97 6.96
CA ASN A 6 -1.25 -8.53 8.24
C ASN A 6 -0.91 -9.51 9.39
N GLU A 7 -0.85 -10.81 9.10
CA GLU A 7 -0.45 -11.82 10.09
C GLU A 7 0.99 -11.62 10.55
N LEU A 8 1.92 -11.37 9.60
CA LEU A 8 3.32 -11.08 9.94
C LEU A 8 3.45 -9.76 10.69
N TRP A 9 2.75 -8.72 10.24
CA TRP A 9 2.69 -7.45 10.95
C TRP A 9 2.20 -7.63 12.39
N ASN A 10 1.15 -8.42 12.58
CA ASN A 10 0.64 -8.78 13.90
C ASN A 10 1.64 -9.56 14.72
N GLY A 11 2.34 -10.50 14.11
CA GLY A 11 3.38 -11.30 14.76
C GLY A 11 4.56 -10.46 15.27
N ILE A 12 5.10 -9.56 14.43
CA ILE A 12 6.19 -8.64 14.81
C ILE A 12 5.80 -7.76 16.01
N ASN A 13 4.53 -7.40 16.08
CA ASN A 13 4.01 -6.57 17.18
C ASN A 13 3.38 -7.37 18.31
N SER A 14 3.54 -8.70 18.36
CA SER A 14 3.02 -9.55 19.42
C SER A 14 3.69 -9.27 20.77
N ASN A 15 2.96 -9.53 21.86
CA ASN A 15 3.50 -9.49 23.21
C ASN A 15 4.39 -10.71 23.53
N SER A 16 4.29 -11.79 22.75
CA SER A 16 5.11 -13.00 22.86
C SER A 16 6.46 -12.80 22.15
N GLU A 17 7.56 -12.97 22.90
CA GLU A 17 8.92 -12.86 22.34
C GLU A 17 9.18 -13.91 21.25
N ASP A 18 8.68 -15.13 21.43
CA ASP A 18 8.87 -16.23 20.48
C ASP A 18 8.09 -15.94 19.17
N GLU A 19 6.88 -15.40 19.26
CA GLU A 19 6.10 -15.01 18.09
C GLU A 19 6.78 -13.86 17.34
N ARG A 20 7.28 -12.85 18.04
CA ARG A 20 8.03 -11.75 17.42
C ARG A 20 9.25 -12.25 16.66
N LYS A 21 10.12 -13.04 17.31
CA LYS A 21 11.32 -13.59 16.67
C LYS A 21 11.00 -14.39 15.43
N LYS A 22 9.96 -15.22 15.50
CA LYS A 22 9.52 -16.01 14.35
C LYS A 22 9.02 -15.13 13.21
N ALA A 23 8.23 -14.12 13.52
CA ALA A 23 7.70 -13.19 12.52
C ALA A 23 8.80 -12.33 11.90
N GLU A 24 9.76 -11.83 12.70
CA GLU A 24 10.92 -11.08 12.22
C GLU A 24 11.78 -11.91 11.26
N LEU A 25 12.08 -13.17 11.60
CA LEU A 25 12.83 -14.05 10.71
C LEU A 25 12.12 -14.28 9.36
N GLN A 26 10.80 -14.46 9.40
CA GLN A 26 10.02 -14.61 8.17
C GLN A 26 9.96 -13.32 7.39
N TRP A 27 9.85 -12.17 8.07
CA TRP A 27 9.88 -10.85 7.45
C TRP A 27 11.17 -10.61 6.70
N ASP A 28 12.32 -10.84 7.33
CA ASP A 28 13.64 -10.68 6.72
C ASP A 28 13.82 -11.57 5.48
N LYS A 29 13.26 -12.77 5.50
CA LYS A 29 13.26 -13.66 4.34
C LYS A 29 12.39 -13.10 3.22
N ASN A 30 11.18 -12.68 3.55
CA ASN A 30 10.22 -12.11 2.62
C ASN A 30 10.74 -10.82 1.98
N ASP A 31 11.39 -9.96 2.77
CA ASP A 31 11.99 -8.71 2.28
C ASP A 31 13.05 -8.99 1.20
N LYS A 32 13.94 -9.95 1.43
CA LYS A 32 14.96 -10.34 0.45
C LYS A 32 14.34 -10.90 -0.83
N GLU A 33 13.31 -11.75 -0.71
CA GLU A 33 12.62 -12.31 -1.87
C GLU A 33 11.86 -11.23 -2.65
N TYR A 34 11.14 -10.36 -1.95
CA TYR A 34 10.38 -9.27 -2.56
C TYR A 34 11.30 -8.23 -3.23
N TYR A 35 12.45 -7.95 -2.63
CA TYR A 35 13.44 -7.03 -3.21
C TYR A 35 13.85 -7.41 -4.63
N GLU A 36 14.06 -8.71 -4.91
CA GLU A 36 14.40 -9.18 -6.26
C GLU A 36 13.24 -9.00 -7.25
N ILE A 37 12.00 -9.16 -6.80
CA ILE A 37 10.81 -8.90 -7.61
C ILE A 37 10.67 -7.39 -7.85
N PHE A 38 10.80 -6.59 -6.81
CA PHE A 38 10.65 -5.14 -6.87
C PHE A 38 11.66 -4.50 -7.82
N LYS A 39 12.90 -4.98 -7.90
CA LYS A 39 13.91 -4.52 -8.88
C LYS A 39 13.39 -4.57 -10.31
N ILE A 40 12.64 -5.63 -10.66
CA ILE A 40 12.07 -5.79 -12.00
C ILE A 40 10.91 -4.81 -12.18
N VAL A 41 9.96 -4.80 -11.25
CA VAL A 41 8.76 -3.97 -11.32
C VAL A 41 9.08 -2.48 -11.29
N LYS A 42 10.09 -2.08 -10.51
CA LYS A 42 10.60 -0.70 -10.46
C LYS A 42 10.93 -0.14 -11.85
N GLY A 43 11.48 -0.97 -12.74
CA GLY A 43 11.79 -0.59 -14.12
C GLY A 43 10.55 -0.30 -15.00
N LEU A 44 9.38 -0.79 -14.60
CA LEU A 44 8.09 -0.60 -15.29
C LEU A 44 7.32 0.62 -14.77
N LEU A 45 7.67 1.13 -13.60
CA LEU A 45 7.03 2.30 -12.99
C LEU A 45 7.62 3.62 -13.56
N PRO A 46 6.80 4.70 -13.65
CA PRO A 46 7.29 5.99 -14.14
C PRO A 46 8.44 6.53 -13.28
N LYS A 47 9.48 7.03 -13.91
CA LYS A 47 10.68 7.58 -13.23
C LYS A 47 10.34 8.66 -12.20
N LYS A 48 9.36 9.55 -12.52
CA LYS A 48 8.94 10.60 -11.58
C LYS A 48 8.30 9.99 -10.33
N PHE A 49 7.43 8.99 -10.50
CA PHE A 49 6.81 8.27 -9.38
C PHE A 49 7.88 7.63 -8.51
N MET A 50 8.77 6.84 -9.11
CA MET A 50 9.83 6.14 -8.38
C MET A 50 10.79 7.07 -7.64
N LYS A 51 11.14 8.22 -8.24
CA LYS A 51 11.97 9.20 -7.57
C LYS A 51 11.33 9.71 -6.28
N ILE A 52 10.05 10.04 -6.31
CA ILE A 52 9.32 10.52 -5.13
C ILE A 52 9.13 9.39 -4.13
N TYR A 53 8.71 8.21 -4.59
CA TYR A 53 8.53 7.02 -3.76
C TYR A 53 9.80 6.68 -2.94
N GLU A 54 10.97 6.72 -3.57
CA GLU A 54 12.24 6.48 -2.88
C GLU A 54 12.65 7.63 -1.95
N GLN A 55 12.40 8.88 -2.33
CA GLN A 55 12.68 10.05 -1.49
C GLN A 55 11.81 10.08 -0.23
N GLU A 56 10.59 9.60 -0.33
CA GLU A 56 9.60 9.53 0.76
C GLU A 56 9.58 8.15 1.44
N TYR A 57 10.65 7.35 1.29
CA TYR A 57 10.81 6.05 1.96
C TYR A 57 9.64 5.09 1.78
N GLY A 58 9.08 5.01 0.56
CA GLY A 58 7.92 4.18 0.26
C GLY A 58 6.63 4.67 0.92
N PHE A 59 6.57 5.93 1.33
CA PHE A 59 5.45 6.53 2.08
C PHE A 59 5.16 5.89 3.44
N HIS A 60 6.12 5.16 4.00
CA HIS A 60 5.97 4.58 5.33
C HIS A 60 5.61 5.67 6.36
N ASP A 61 4.65 5.38 7.24
CA ASP A 61 4.09 6.30 8.25
C ASP A 61 3.32 7.52 7.69
N TYR A 62 3.07 7.59 6.39
CA TYR A 62 2.13 8.55 5.82
C TYR A 62 0.70 8.21 6.24
N LYS A 63 -0.14 9.22 6.37
CA LYS A 63 -1.56 9.06 6.69
C LYS A 63 -2.41 9.20 5.45
N LEU A 64 -3.39 8.33 5.30
CA LEU A 64 -4.40 8.50 4.27
C LEU A 64 -5.31 9.67 4.65
N ARG A 65 -5.40 10.67 3.76
CA ARG A 65 -6.36 11.77 3.89
C ARG A 65 -7.67 11.50 3.17
N ASN A 66 -7.57 10.93 1.98
CA ASN A 66 -8.72 10.63 1.13
C ASN A 66 -8.36 9.59 0.08
N PHE A 67 -9.37 8.88 -0.40
CA PHE A 67 -9.31 8.17 -1.68
C PHE A 67 -10.60 8.40 -2.46
N GLU A 68 -10.51 8.36 -3.78
CA GLU A 68 -11.64 8.64 -4.64
C GLU A 68 -11.61 7.77 -5.89
N VAL A 69 -12.79 7.26 -6.27
CA VAL A 69 -13.02 6.62 -7.56
C VAL A 69 -13.66 7.65 -8.48
N ILE A 70 -12.95 8.02 -9.54
CA ILE A 70 -13.38 9.06 -10.48
C ILE A 70 -13.92 8.39 -11.74
N HIS A 71 -15.19 8.64 -12.06
CA HIS A 71 -15.82 8.22 -13.29
C HIS A 71 -15.77 9.34 -14.34
N GLY A 72 -15.61 8.98 -15.62
CA GLY A 72 -15.83 9.91 -16.71
C GLY A 72 -17.32 10.27 -16.84
N GLU A 73 -17.61 11.43 -17.44
CA GLU A 73 -18.97 12.00 -17.50
C GLU A 73 -20.03 11.04 -18.06
N GLU A 74 -19.65 10.15 -18.99
CA GLU A 74 -20.59 9.23 -19.65
C GLU A 74 -20.37 7.75 -19.32
N GLY A 75 -19.36 7.40 -18.55
CA GLY A 75 -19.12 6.02 -18.10
C GLY A 75 -18.72 5.00 -19.17
N TYR A 76 -18.45 5.44 -20.42
CA TYR A 76 -18.31 4.54 -21.55
C TYR A 76 -16.88 4.17 -21.93
N VAL A 77 -15.93 5.08 -21.79
CA VAL A 77 -14.57 4.86 -22.30
C VAL A 77 -13.56 5.32 -21.27
N ASP A 78 -12.78 4.37 -20.79
CA ASP A 78 -11.69 4.62 -19.84
C ASP A 78 -12.14 5.42 -18.59
N PRO A 79 -13.27 5.06 -17.99
CA PRO A 79 -14.01 5.96 -17.11
C PRO A 79 -13.51 5.98 -15.70
N VAL A 80 -12.65 5.03 -15.32
CA VAL A 80 -12.28 4.85 -13.91
C VAL A 80 -10.84 5.28 -13.69
N GLU A 81 -10.67 6.36 -12.94
CA GLU A 81 -9.43 6.69 -12.26
C GLU A 81 -9.61 6.45 -10.77
N PHE A 82 -8.57 6.06 -10.09
CA PHE A 82 -8.53 5.94 -8.64
C PHE A 82 -7.43 6.83 -8.10
N SER A 83 -7.73 7.65 -7.13
CA SER A 83 -6.75 8.51 -6.49
C SER A 83 -6.66 8.25 -5.00
N ILE A 84 -5.46 8.38 -4.47
CA ILE A 84 -5.16 8.28 -3.03
C ILE A 84 -4.38 9.54 -2.64
N ILE A 85 -4.86 10.26 -1.64
CA ILE A 85 -4.20 11.43 -1.07
C ILE A 85 -3.60 11.04 0.27
N ILE A 86 -2.28 11.15 0.36
CA ILE A 86 -1.50 10.80 1.56
C ILE A 86 -0.68 11.99 2.06
N THR A 87 -0.37 12.02 3.35
CA THR A 87 0.41 13.11 3.98
C THR A 87 1.23 12.62 5.17
N ASN A 88 2.41 13.20 5.34
CA ASN A 88 3.20 13.11 6.58
C ASN A 88 3.10 14.38 7.46
N GLY A 89 2.22 15.31 7.08
CA GLY A 89 2.07 16.61 7.72
C GLY A 89 2.79 17.73 6.96
N ASP A 90 4.00 17.50 6.47
CA ASP A 90 4.78 18.49 5.71
C ASP A 90 4.50 18.39 4.21
N ASN A 91 4.38 17.18 3.70
CA ASN A 91 4.11 16.89 2.29
C ASN A 91 2.72 16.27 2.12
N VAL A 92 2.07 16.64 1.02
CA VAL A 92 0.81 16.03 0.60
C VAL A 92 0.98 15.53 -0.84
N TRP A 93 0.74 14.24 -1.04
CA TRP A 93 0.86 13.60 -2.34
C TRP A 93 -0.46 13.03 -2.80
N ASN A 94 -0.78 13.24 -4.07
CA ASN A 94 -1.88 12.58 -4.77
C ASN A 94 -1.31 11.53 -5.72
N ILE A 95 -1.54 10.25 -5.41
CA ILE A 95 -1.20 9.09 -6.26
C ILE A 95 -2.44 8.80 -7.11
N VAL A 96 -2.31 8.87 -8.43
CA VAL A 96 -3.41 8.67 -9.36
C VAL A 96 -3.13 7.44 -10.23
N TYR A 97 -4.05 6.50 -10.21
CA TYR A 97 -4.05 5.29 -11.02
C TYR A 97 -5.05 5.45 -12.17
N LYS A 98 -4.64 5.04 -13.38
CA LYS A 98 -5.46 5.10 -14.59
C LYS A 98 -5.47 3.76 -15.31
N LYS A 99 -6.48 3.59 -16.17
CA LYS A 99 -6.71 2.32 -16.87
C LYS A 99 -6.84 1.15 -15.90
N ILE A 100 -7.72 1.33 -14.96
CA ILE A 100 -7.96 0.43 -13.84
C ILE A 100 -8.56 -0.89 -14.34
N LYS A 101 -8.02 -2.00 -13.86
CA LYS A 101 -8.56 -3.35 -14.10
C LYS A 101 -9.25 -3.90 -12.84
N LYS A 102 -8.81 -3.46 -11.66
CA LYS A 102 -9.38 -3.89 -10.39
C LYS A 102 -9.11 -2.85 -9.31
N ILE A 103 -10.11 -2.62 -8.46
CA ILE A 103 -9.96 -1.96 -7.16
C ILE A 103 -10.55 -2.90 -6.12
N SER A 104 -9.85 -3.08 -5.02
CA SER A 104 -10.36 -3.79 -3.84
C SER A 104 -9.96 -3.01 -2.61
N ILE A 105 -10.92 -2.64 -1.81
CA ILE A 105 -10.73 -1.92 -0.56
C ILE A 105 -11.30 -2.82 0.54
N ASN A 106 -10.46 -3.21 1.48
CA ASN A 106 -10.86 -4.03 2.59
C ASN A 106 -10.59 -3.31 3.90
N TYR A 107 -11.66 -3.15 4.68
CA TYR A 107 -11.61 -2.64 6.03
C TYR A 107 -12.54 -3.47 6.90
N GLU A 108 -12.00 -4.01 7.97
CA GLU A 108 -12.77 -4.70 8.99
C GLU A 108 -12.38 -4.14 10.34
N GLN A 109 -13.37 -3.64 11.07
CA GLN A 109 -13.13 -3.18 12.44
C GLN A 109 -12.74 -4.38 13.30
N GLN A 110 -11.50 -4.38 13.77
CA GLN A 110 -11.03 -5.43 14.65
C GLN A 110 -11.56 -5.16 16.06
N SER A 111 -12.43 -6.05 16.52
CA SER A 111 -12.95 -5.99 17.89
C SER A 111 -11.78 -6.13 18.88
N ASP A 112 -11.66 -5.17 19.80
CA ASP A 112 -10.93 -5.17 21.10
C ASP A 112 -9.53 -5.83 21.22
N MET A 113 -9.07 -6.60 20.27
CA MET A 113 -7.89 -7.45 20.44
C MET A 113 -6.55 -6.77 20.11
N ILE A 114 -6.55 -5.61 19.46
CA ILE A 114 -5.31 -4.90 19.13
C ILE A 114 -5.16 -3.64 19.98
N LYS A 115 -5.21 -3.77 21.27
CA LYS A 115 -4.71 -2.74 22.19
C LYS A 115 -3.19 -2.85 22.27
N ARG A 116 -2.50 -2.50 21.20
CA ARG A 116 -1.04 -2.43 21.20
C ARG A 116 -0.63 -1.15 21.90
N LYS A 117 0.08 -1.28 23.02
CA LYS A 117 0.81 -0.19 23.69
C LYS A 117 0.10 1.18 23.68
N LYS A 118 -1.20 1.23 24.03
CA LYS A 118 -2.02 2.45 24.11
C LYS A 118 -2.38 3.14 22.77
N ARG A 119 -2.09 2.58 21.60
CA ARG A 119 -2.60 3.07 20.32
C ARG A 119 -3.67 2.13 19.81
N VAL A 120 -4.84 2.66 19.54
CA VAL A 120 -5.90 1.97 18.80
C VAL A 120 -5.68 2.36 17.34
N TYR A 121 -5.34 1.38 16.50
CA TYR A 121 -5.30 1.57 15.06
C TYR A 121 -6.69 1.30 14.51
N GLU A 122 -7.28 2.29 13.85
CA GLU A 122 -8.63 2.22 13.30
C GLU A 122 -8.66 2.84 11.90
N GLY A 123 -9.48 2.25 11.05
CA GLY A 123 -9.68 2.76 9.69
C GLY A 123 -8.46 2.60 8.80
N PHE A 124 -8.30 3.54 7.90
CA PHE A 124 -7.12 3.69 7.05
C PHE A 124 -6.17 4.68 7.72
N ASP A 125 -5.46 4.23 8.69
CA ASP A 125 -4.56 5.01 9.52
C ASP A 125 -3.17 5.24 8.88
N ASP A 126 -2.10 4.77 9.51
CA ASP A 126 -0.75 4.93 9.00
C ASP A 126 -0.49 3.94 7.84
N TYR A 127 0.01 4.46 6.72
CA TYR A 127 0.51 3.67 5.59
C TYR A 127 1.69 2.84 6.09
N GLY A 128 1.49 1.55 6.17
CA GLY A 128 2.48 0.62 6.71
C GLY A 128 3.44 0.14 5.63
N TYR A 129 3.00 -0.79 4.82
CA TYR A 129 3.80 -1.40 3.76
C TYR A 129 3.02 -1.48 2.47
N ASP A 130 3.74 -1.66 1.37
CA ASP A 130 3.13 -1.91 0.08
C ASP A 130 3.89 -2.93 -0.75
N GLU A 131 3.21 -3.46 -1.75
CA GLU A 131 3.78 -4.38 -2.71
C GLU A 131 3.35 -4.01 -4.11
N PHE A 132 4.34 -3.98 -5.03
CA PHE A 132 4.11 -3.87 -6.46
C PHE A 132 4.41 -5.18 -7.16
N PHE A 133 3.52 -5.59 -8.07
CA PHE A 133 3.72 -6.76 -8.92
C PHE A 133 3.37 -6.46 -10.37
N GLN A 134 3.97 -7.18 -11.28
CA GLN A 134 3.51 -7.28 -12.65
C GLN A 134 2.46 -8.40 -12.73
N ILE A 135 1.27 -8.08 -13.23
CA ILE A 135 0.16 -9.04 -13.41
C ILE A 135 0.18 -9.63 -14.81
N ASP A 136 0.39 -8.78 -15.82
CA ASP A 136 0.56 -9.16 -17.22
C ASP A 136 1.50 -8.15 -17.92
N GLU A 137 1.59 -8.21 -19.26
CA GLU A 137 2.50 -7.36 -20.05
C GLU A 137 2.30 -5.85 -19.83
N LYS A 138 1.08 -5.42 -19.47
CA LYS A 138 0.71 -4.00 -19.34
C LYS A 138 0.21 -3.62 -17.97
N THR A 139 -0.28 -4.60 -17.21
CA THR A 139 -0.96 -4.39 -15.93
C THR A 139 -0.02 -4.61 -14.77
N LEU A 140 0.07 -3.62 -13.91
CA LEU A 140 0.73 -3.71 -12.61
C LEU A 140 -0.32 -3.77 -11.49
N SER A 141 0.06 -4.32 -10.35
CA SER A 141 -0.69 -4.19 -9.11
C SER A 141 0.09 -3.38 -8.09
N HIS A 142 -0.63 -2.64 -7.28
CA HIS A 142 -0.14 -2.00 -6.06
C HIS A 142 -1.09 -2.37 -4.93
N GLU A 143 -0.57 -2.99 -3.90
CA GLU A 143 -1.34 -3.34 -2.70
C GLU A 143 -0.71 -2.68 -1.49
N ILE A 144 -1.51 -1.90 -0.75
CA ILE A 144 -1.11 -1.14 0.43
C ILE A 144 -1.70 -1.80 1.66
N LEU A 145 -0.90 -2.01 2.68
CA LEU A 145 -1.31 -2.43 4.02
C LEU A 145 -1.17 -1.27 5.00
N PHE A 146 -2.25 -0.92 5.64
CA PHE A 146 -2.27 0.06 6.72
C PHE A 146 -1.96 -0.59 8.07
N ALA A 147 -1.48 0.18 9.03
CA ALA A 147 -1.13 -0.33 10.36
C ALA A 147 -2.31 -0.98 11.10
N SER A 148 -3.54 -0.59 10.78
CA SER A 148 -4.79 -1.19 11.26
C SER A 148 -5.07 -2.59 10.70
N GLY A 149 -4.41 -2.97 9.60
CA GLY A 149 -4.71 -4.18 8.82
C GLY A 149 -5.67 -3.93 7.65
N ALA A 150 -6.17 -2.70 7.49
CA ALA A 150 -6.90 -2.33 6.27
C ALA A 150 -6.01 -2.42 5.04
N THR A 151 -6.60 -2.70 3.87
CA THR A 151 -5.85 -2.80 2.62
C THR A 151 -6.53 -2.08 1.47
N ILE A 152 -5.71 -1.56 0.55
CA ILE A 152 -6.15 -1.06 -0.76
C ILE A 152 -5.32 -1.78 -1.83
N LEU A 153 -6.00 -2.47 -2.75
CA LEU A 153 -5.39 -3.11 -3.91
C LEU A 153 -5.90 -2.47 -5.19
N VAL A 154 -4.96 -2.06 -6.06
CA VAL A 154 -5.28 -1.51 -7.39
C VAL A 154 -4.50 -2.28 -8.46
N HIS A 155 -5.19 -2.78 -9.50
CA HIS A 155 -4.58 -3.22 -10.75
C HIS A 155 -4.76 -2.14 -11.79
N PHE A 156 -3.67 -1.70 -12.42
CA PHE A 156 -3.64 -0.52 -13.28
C PHE A 156 -2.61 -0.65 -14.42
N GLU A 157 -2.75 0.17 -15.46
CA GLU A 157 -1.72 0.28 -16.51
C GLU A 157 -0.88 1.57 -16.38
N LYS A 158 -1.39 2.58 -15.67
CA LYS A 158 -0.67 3.86 -15.49
C LYS A 158 -0.80 4.33 -14.05
N ILE A 159 0.31 4.87 -13.53
CA ILE A 159 0.37 5.53 -12.23
C ILE A 159 1.08 6.87 -12.38
N SER A 160 0.65 7.86 -11.63
CA SER A 160 1.32 9.15 -11.51
C SER A 160 1.26 9.66 -10.08
N ILE A 161 2.11 10.64 -9.78
CA ILE A 161 2.13 11.29 -8.46
C ILE A 161 2.30 12.80 -8.63
N LEU A 162 1.51 13.55 -7.88
CA LEU A 162 1.44 14.99 -7.91
C LEU A 162 1.48 15.55 -6.48
N PRO A 163 2.20 16.64 -6.22
CA PRO A 163 2.06 17.37 -4.97
C PRO A 163 0.68 18.05 -4.92
N GLN A 164 0.14 18.17 -3.72
CA GLN A 164 -1.07 18.93 -3.44
C GLN A 164 -0.80 20.15 -2.57
#